data_181bec1acff16f884c31576b7596704f
#
_entry.id   181bec1acff16f884c31576b7596704f
#
_cell.length_a   1.000
_cell.length_b   1.000
_cell.length_c   1.000
_cell.angle_alpha   90.00
_cell.angle_beta   90.00
_cell.angle_gamma   90.00
#
_symmetry.space_group_name_H-M   'P 1'
#
loop_
_entity.id
_entity.type
_entity.pdbx_description
1 polymer ?
#
loop_
_entity_poly.entity_id
_entity_poly.type
_entity_poly.pdbx_seq_one_letter_code
_entity_poly.pdbx_strand_id
1 'polypeptide(L)'
;MKLTILGCSGGIGSGRHTTCLKVDDDILIDAGTGITTLSLEQLLAIDHVVVTHAHLDHVLGLPLLLDAVGEQRTTPVVIHALPEVLKVLSDHLFNWHLWPDFRAIPSIEAPWLKFEPLPMGGSLTLGARTFTPLPVNHVVPACGIQVSVAGSSLVFSGDTTSSEAFTEALNAIPDLRHLIIETSFENALADIAQASKHHWPDSLAETLQDLRVRPEVWITHLKPGNEAAIMAELRAAAPDWNLRALEQGQVIDFGSGDNGV
;
A
#
# COMPACT_ATOMS: atom_id res chain seq x y z
N MET A 1 2.53 -10.88 13.42
CA MET A 1 2.64 -10.51 12.01
C MET A 1 3.65 -9.39 11.88
N LYS A 2 4.41 -9.39 10.81
CA LYS A 2 5.50 -8.46 10.57
C LYS A 2 5.24 -7.71 9.27
N LEU A 3 5.24 -6.38 9.33
CA LEU A 3 5.20 -5.53 8.13
C LEU A 3 6.59 -4.92 7.91
N THR A 4 7.23 -5.24 6.80
CA THR A 4 8.53 -4.67 6.40
C THR A 4 8.33 -3.64 5.30
N ILE A 5 8.88 -2.44 5.48
CA ILE A 5 8.77 -1.32 4.54
C ILE A 5 9.90 -1.42 3.52
N LEU A 6 9.59 -1.88 2.31
CA LEU A 6 10.57 -2.00 1.22
C LEU A 6 10.71 -0.67 0.46
N GLY A 7 9.62 0.08 0.37
CA GLY A 7 9.56 1.41 -0.21
C GLY A 7 8.35 2.17 0.32
N CYS A 8 8.50 3.48 0.56
CA CYS A 8 7.46 4.34 1.12
C CYS A 8 7.53 5.79 0.60
N SER A 9 8.28 6.01 -0.46
CA SER A 9 8.46 7.35 -1.03
C SER A 9 7.46 7.62 -2.16
N GLY A 10 6.97 8.84 -2.27
CA GLY A 10 6.14 9.32 -3.38
C GLY A 10 6.93 9.59 -4.67
N GLY A 11 8.12 9.02 -4.82
CA GLY A 11 8.96 9.11 -6.01
C GLY A 11 10.30 8.42 -5.83
N ILE A 12 11.12 8.46 -6.87
CA ILE A 12 12.47 7.90 -6.90
C ILE A 12 13.54 8.99 -6.74
N GLY A 13 14.73 8.60 -6.35
CA GLY A 13 15.89 9.46 -6.22
C GLY A 13 16.62 9.26 -4.89
N SER A 14 17.91 9.50 -4.87
CA SER A 14 18.74 9.43 -3.65
C SER A 14 18.55 8.15 -2.82
N GLY A 15 18.38 6.98 -3.48
CA GLY A 15 18.14 5.69 -2.82
C GLY A 15 16.71 5.50 -2.30
N ARG A 16 15.77 6.40 -2.62
CA ARG A 16 14.35 6.27 -2.28
C ARG A 16 13.67 5.29 -3.22
N HIS A 17 12.79 4.47 -2.67
CA HIS A 17 11.97 3.52 -3.40
C HIS A 17 10.49 3.82 -3.18
N THR A 18 9.72 3.66 -4.26
CA THR A 18 8.27 3.84 -4.24
C THR A 18 7.57 2.65 -3.58
N THR A 19 6.30 2.81 -3.31
CA THR A 19 5.47 2.02 -2.41
C THR A 19 5.58 0.51 -2.63
N CYS A 20 6.07 -0.18 -1.62
CA CYS A 20 6.07 -1.65 -1.54
C CYS A 20 6.20 -2.06 -0.08
N LEU A 21 5.20 -2.72 0.46
CA LEU A 21 5.15 -3.19 1.84
C LEU A 21 5.10 -4.72 1.85
N LYS A 22 5.98 -5.38 2.61
CA LYS A 22 5.99 -6.85 2.73
C LYS A 22 5.35 -7.28 4.04
N VAL A 23 4.28 -8.07 3.96
CA VAL A 23 3.60 -8.69 5.09
C VAL A 23 4.13 -10.11 5.25
N ASP A 24 4.76 -10.37 6.39
CA ASP A 24 5.54 -11.57 6.67
C ASP A 24 6.54 -11.87 5.53
N ASP A 25 6.55 -13.06 4.95
CA ASP A 25 7.50 -13.41 3.89
C ASP A 25 6.85 -13.69 2.53
N ASP A 26 5.51 -13.76 2.47
CA ASP A 26 4.75 -14.31 1.35
C ASP A 26 3.78 -13.34 0.67
N ILE A 27 3.54 -12.13 1.24
CA ILE A 27 2.58 -11.18 0.70
C ILE A 27 3.21 -9.81 0.53
N LEU A 28 2.89 -9.14 -0.59
CA LEU A 28 3.14 -7.71 -0.77
C LEU A 28 1.83 -6.92 -0.75
N ILE A 29 1.89 -5.70 -0.23
CA ILE A 29 0.91 -4.64 -0.51
C ILE A 29 1.62 -3.65 -1.40
N ASP A 30 1.12 -3.51 -2.63
CA ASP A 30 1.75 -2.82 -3.75
C ASP A 30 3.15 -3.36 -4.12
N ALA A 31 3.58 -3.08 -5.33
CA ALA A 31 4.85 -3.52 -5.88
C ALA A 31 5.50 -2.40 -6.70
N GLY A 32 5.73 -1.25 -6.08
CA GLY A 32 6.55 -0.19 -6.65
C GLY A 32 8.03 -0.56 -6.68
N THR A 33 8.91 0.43 -6.85
CA THR A 33 10.36 0.16 -6.94
C THR A 33 10.96 -0.43 -5.68
N GLY A 34 10.27 -0.37 -4.52
CA GLY A 34 10.71 -1.01 -3.27
C GLY A 34 10.95 -2.52 -3.41
N ILE A 35 10.25 -3.20 -4.31
CA ILE A 35 10.44 -4.63 -4.57
C ILE A 35 11.88 -4.98 -4.99
N THR A 36 12.60 -4.05 -5.61
CA THR A 36 13.98 -4.25 -6.06
C THR A 36 14.99 -4.43 -4.92
N THR A 37 14.58 -4.20 -3.69
CA THR A 37 15.41 -4.45 -2.49
C THR A 37 15.41 -5.90 -2.05
N LEU A 38 14.52 -6.74 -2.60
CA LEU A 38 14.41 -8.15 -2.26
C LEU A 38 15.45 -9.00 -3.02
N SER A 39 15.99 -10.01 -2.34
CA SER A 39 16.79 -11.06 -2.99
C SER A 39 15.91 -11.97 -3.86
N LEU A 40 16.52 -12.73 -4.78
CA LEU A 40 15.78 -13.71 -5.59
C LEU A 40 15.03 -14.73 -4.73
N GLU A 41 15.63 -15.19 -3.63
CA GLU A 41 14.99 -16.10 -2.68
C GLU A 41 13.74 -15.48 -2.06
N GLN A 42 13.82 -14.21 -1.66
CA GLN A 42 12.67 -13.47 -1.12
C GLN A 42 11.58 -13.22 -2.18
N LEU A 43 11.97 -12.92 -3.43
CA LEU A 43 11.02 -12.79 -4.54
C LEU A 43 10.30 -14.12 -4.83
N LEU A 44 11.02 -15.25 -4.77
CA LEU A 44 10.44 -16.59 -4.95
C LEU A 44 9.43 -16.96 -3.86
N ALA A 45 9.54 -16.38 -2.67
CA ALA A 45 8.62 -16.62 -1.56
C ALA A 45 7.31 -15.83 -1.66
N ILE A 46 7.20 -14.85 -2.57
CA ILE A 46 5.99 -14.04 -2.70
C ILE A 46 4.90 -14.83 -3.43
N ASP A 47 3.84 -15.19 -2.73
CA ASP A 47 2.67 -15.88 -3.27
C ASP A 47 1.55 -14.93 -3.67
N HIS A 48 1.38 -13.81 -2.95
CA HIS A 48 0.28 -12.90 -3.13
C HIS A 48 0.74 -11.44 -3.20
N VAL A 49 0.07 -10.65 -4.03
CA VAL A 49 0.21 -9.19 -4.05
C VAL A 49 -1.17 -8.55 -3.95
N VAL A 50 -1.40 -7.72 -2.95
CA VAL A 50 -2.62 -6.93 -2.79
C VAL A 50 -2.33 -5.53 -3.32
N VAL A 51 -3.03 -5.11 -4.38
CA VAL A 51 -2.76 -3.83 -5.06
C VAL A 51 -3.83 -2.81 -4.71
N THR A 52 -3.40 -1.64 -4.24
CA THR A 52 -4.30 -0.53 -3.89
C THR A 52 -4.87 0.15 -5.13
N HIS A 53 -4.03 0.47 -6.12
CA HIS A 53 -4.39 1.10 -7.38
C HIS A 53 -3.29 0.90 -8.44
N ALA A 54 -3.54 1.32 -9.69
CA ALA A 54 -2.70 0.96 -10.83
C ALA A 54 -1.69 2.04 -11.27
N HIS A 55 -1.33 3.01 -10.42
CA HIS A 55 -0.24 3.93 -10.74
C HIS A 55 1.11 3.20 -10.75
N LEU A 56 2.04 3.63 -11.61
CA LEU A 56 3.29 2.93 -11.85
C LEU A 56 4.17 2.81 -10.60
N ASP A 57 4.16 3.80 -9.73
CA ASP A 57 4.89 3.79 -8.46
C ASP A 57 4.34 2.79 -7.43
N HIS A 58 3.21 2.14 -7.75
CA HIS A 58 2.61 1.04 -6.99
C HIS A 58 2.66 -0.31 -7.71
N VAL A 59 2.85 -0.35 -9.03
CA VAL A 59 2.72 -1.61 -9.80
C VAL A 59 3.90 -1.93 -10.73
N LEU A 60 4.87 -1.01 -10.87
CA LEU A 60 6.00 -1.16 -11.79
C LEU A 60 6.79 -2.47 -11.58
N GLY A 61 6.87 -2.94 -10.34
CA GLY A 61 7.58 -4.15 -9.98
C GLY A 61 6.85 -5.46 -10.32
N LEU A 62 5.54 -5.43 -10.59
CA LEU A 62 4.76 -6.65 -10.87
C LEU A 62 5.29 -7.44 -12.06
N PRO A 63 5.49 -6.83 -13.25
CA PRO A 63 6.01 -7.55 -14.40
C PRO A 63 7.44 -8.07 -14.17
N LEU A 64 8.27 -7.31 -13.46
CA LEU A 64 9.65 -7.68 -13.15
C LEU A 64 9.73 -8.82 -12.13
N LEU A 65 8.84 -8.86 -11.14
CA LEU A 65 8.70 -9.98 -10.22
C LEU A 65 8.41 -11.27 -11.00
N LEU A 66 7.37 -11.26 -11.83
CA LEU A 66 6.92 -12.43 -12.56
C LEU A 66 7.97 -12.95 -13.55
N ASP A 67 8.68 -12.05 -14.22
CA ASP A 67 9.79 -12.38 -15.12
C ASP A 67 10.96 -13.04 -14.34
N ALA A 68 11.26 -12.54 -13.15
CA ALA A 68 12.35 -13.06 -12.33
C ALA A 68 12.07 -14.46 -11.75
N VAL A 69 10.81 -14.77 -11.40
CA VAL A 69 10.50 -15.98 -10.61
C VAL A 69 9.62 -16.99 -11.33
N GLY A 70 8.92 -16.62 -12.40
CA GLY A 70 7.86 -17.44 -13.01
C GLY A 70 8.32 -18.83 -13.41
N GLU A 71 9.49 -18.94 -14.07
CA GLU A 71 10.03 -20.22 -14.51
C GLU A 71 10.41 -21.17 -13.36
N GLN A 72 10.75 -20.63 -12.21
CA GLN A 72 11.19 -21.39 -11.04
C GLN A 72 10.05 -21.78 -10.10
N ARG A 73 8.83 -21.25 -10.32
CA ARG A 73 7.67 -21.49 -9.46
C ARG A 73 6.80 -22.60 -10.01
N THR A 74 6.19 -23.35 -9.09
CA THR A 74 5.18 -24.39 -9.41
C THR A 74 3.75 -23.91 -9.21
N THR A 75 3.58 -22.74 -8.55
CA THR A 75 2.31 -22.08 -8.31
C THR A 75 2.35 -20.66 -8.83
N PRO A 76 1.25 -20.12 -9.35
CA PRO A 76 1.21 -18.73 -9.81
C PRO A 76 1.38 -17.75 -8.64
N VAL A 77 1.91 -16.56 -8.92
CA VAL A 77 1.69 -15.40 -8.06
C VAL A 77 0.26 -14.92 -8.28
N VAL A 78 -0.45 -14.61 -7.19
CA VAL A 78 -1.84 -14.15 -7.26
C VAL A 78 -1.91 -12.66 -6.94
N ILE A 79 -2.44 -11.85 -7.88
CA ILE A 79 -2.69 -10.43 -7.66
C ILE A 79 -4.16 -10.25 -7.27
N HIS A 80 -4.37 -9.63 -6.10
CA HIS A 80 -5.67 -9.26 -5.57
C HIS A 80 -5.83 -7.74 -5.64
N ALA A 81 -6.91 -7.26 -6.24
CA ALA A 81 -7.23 -5.83 -6.31
C ALA A 81 -8.73 -5.63 -6.61
N LEU A 82 -9.17 -4.37 -6.56
CA LEU A 82 -10.47 -4.01 -7.08
C LEU A 82 -10.62 -4.49 -8.54
N PRO A 83 -11.83 -4.94 -8.98
CA PRO A 83 -12.05 -5.39 -10.36
C PRO A 83 -11.59 -4.37 -11.42
N GLU A 84 -11.80 -3.07 -11.15
CA GLU A 84 -11.40 -1.97 -12.02
C GLU A 84 -9.88 -1.85 -12.13
N VAL A 85 -9.16 -2.06 -11.04
CA VAL A 85 -7.69 -2.06 -11.01
C VAL A 85 -7.13 -3.25 -11.80
N LEU A 86 -7.69 -4.46 -11.60
CA LEU A 86 -7.30 -5.65 -12.37
C LEU A 86 -7.55 -5.44 -13.87
N LYS A 87 -8.63 -4.74 -14.23
CA LYS A 87 -8.90 -4.39 -15.62
C LYS A 87 -7.81 -3.48 -16.20
N VAL A 88 -7.38 -2.45 -15.46
CA VAL A 88 -6.30 -1.56 -15.89
C VAL A 88 -4.99 -2.35 -16.08
N LEU A 89 -4.63 -3.22 -15.12
CA LEU A 89 -3.44 -4.07 -15.24
C LEU A 89 -3.50 -5.00 -16.47
N SER A 90 -4.69 -5.55 -16.76
CA SER A 90 -4.92 -6.39 -17.93
C SER A 90 -4.80 -5.62 -19.24
N ASP A 91 -5.42 -4.45 -19.32
CA ASP A 91 -5.53 -3.70 -20.58
C ASP A 91 -4.23 -2.95 -20.91
N HIS A 92 -3.47 -2.52 -19.89
CA HIS A 92 -2.37 -1.59 -20.09
C HIS A 92 -1.00 -2.11 -19.65
N LEU A 93 -0.91 -3.14 -18.81
CA LEU A 93 0.35 -3.69 -18.36
C LEU A 93 0.62 -5.08 -18.96
N PHE A 94 -0.22 -6.06 -18.67
CA PHE A 94 -0.08 -7.44 -19.13
C PHE A 94 -0.88 -7.69 -20.42
N ASN A 95 -0.49 -7.07 -21.53
CA ASN A 95 -1.33 -6.93 -22.74
C ASN A 95 -0.60 -7.34 -24.04
N TRP A 96 0.56 -7.99 -23.94
CA TRP A 96 1.43 -8.39 -25.07
C TRP A 96 2.06 -7.22 -25.85
N HIS A 97 1.72 -5.96 -25.48
CA HIS A 97 2.30 -4.77 -26.09
C HIS A 97 3.31 -4.11 -25.15
N LEU A 98 2.93 -3.85 -23.90
CA LEU A 98 3.85 -3.31 -22.90
C LEU A 98 4.63 -4.45 -22.23
N TRP A 99 3.93 -5.51 -21.79
CA TRP A 99 4.55 -6.69 -21.18
C TRP A 99 3.79 -7.97 -21.54
N PRO A 100 4.46 -9.16 -21.56
CA PRO A 100 3.79 -10.43 -21.77
C PRO A 100 2.64 -10.66 -20.79
N ASP A 101 1.57 -11.27 -21.25
CA ASP A 101 0.49 -11.69 -20.38
C ASP A 101 0.81 -13.02 -19.71
N PHE A 102 1.35 -12.93 -18.51
CA PHE A 102 1.73 -14.11 -17.69
C PHE A 102 0.54 -14.95 -17.21
N ARG A 103 -0.69 -14.52 -17.46
CA ARG A 103 -1.90 -15.36 -17.25
C ARG A 103 -2.03 -16.43 -18.34
N ALA A 104 -1.24 -16.34 -19.40
CA ALA A 104 -1.18 -17.32 -20.48
C ALA A 104 0.20 -17.97 -20.65
N ILE A 105 1.15 -17.69 -19.75
CA ILE A 105 2.52 -18.23 -19.79
C ILE A 105 2.77 -19.07 -18.53
N PRO A 106 3.36 -20.28 -18.66
CA PRO A 106 3.70 -21.00 -19.91
C PRO A 106 2.47 -21.53 -20.65
N SER A 107 1.33 -21.68 -19.97
CA SER A 107 0.03 -22.02 -20.55
C SER A 107 -1.12 -21.47 -19.71
N ILE A 108 -2.34 -21.48 -20.25
CA ILE A 108 -3.55 -21.04 -19.54
C ILE A 108 -3.88 -21.97 -18.35
N GLU A 109 -3.53 -23.26 -18.46
CA GLU A 109 -3.80 -24.28 -17.42
C GLU A 109 -2.83 -24.16 -16.23
N ALA A 110 -1.60 -23.67 -16.49
CA ALA A 110 -0.57 -23.51 -15.47
C ALA A 110 0.13 -22.14 -15.61
N PRO A 111 -0.57 -21.03 -15.42
CA PRO A 111 -0.02 -19.69 -15.61
C PRO A 111 0.91 -19.29 -14.47
N TRP A 112 1.82 -18.36 -14.75
CA TRP A 112 2.66 -17.75 -13.71
C TRP A 112 1.93 -16.68 -12.89
N LEU A 113 0.85 -16.12 -13.44
CA LEU A 113 0.03 -15.07 -12.85
C LEU A 113 -1.43 -15.47 -12.81
N LYS A 114 -2.10 -15.16 -11.67
CA LYS A 114 -3.56 -15.14 -11.58
C LYS A 114 -4.04 -13.79 -11.07
N PHE A 115 -5.21 -13.36 -11.54
CA PHE A 115 -5.95 -12.23 -11.02
C PHE A 115 -7.14 -12.75 -10.20
N GLU A 116 -7.26 -12.27 -8.97
CA GLU A 116 -8.40 -12.56 -8.10
C GLU A 116 -9.04 -11.25 -7.61
N PRO A 117 -10.28 -10.97 -7.98
CA PRO A 117 -10.95 -9.73 -7.56
C PRO A 117 -11.14 -9.68 -6.03
N LEU A 118 -10.81 -8.52 -5.46
CA LEU A 118 -11.10 -8.15 -4.08
C LEU A 118 -11.98 -6.88 -4.11
N PRO A 119 -13.31 -7.01 -4.27
CA PRO A 119 -14.20 -5.85 -4.40
C PRO A 119 -14.39 -5.13 -3.07
N MET A 120 -14.81 -3.86 -3.12
CA MET A 120 -15.25 -3.12 -1.95
C MET A 120 -16.35 -3.88 -1.20
N GLY A 121 -16.24 -3.93 0.13
CA GLY A 121 -17.11 -4.74 1.00
C GLY A 121 -16.77 -6.23 1.06
N GLY A 122 -15.79 -6.69 0.26
CA GLY A 122 -15.21 -8.03 0.36
C GLY A 122 -14.06 -8.08 1.36
N SER A 123 -13.57 -9.29 1.61
CA SER A 123 -12.35 -9.53 2.39
C SER A 123 -11.61 -10.76 1.85
N LEU A 124 -10.30 -10.77 2.01
CA LEU A 124 -9.39 -11.85 1.63
C LEU A 124 -8.68 -12.37 2.86
N THR A 125 -8.81 -13.66 3.16
CA THR A 125 -8.08 -14.28 4.27
C THR A 125 -6.97 -15.18 3.73
N LEU A 126 -5.72 -14.88 4.11
CA LEU A 126 -4.52 -15.64 3.77
C LEU A 126 -3.82 -16.07 5.07
N GLY A 127 -3.96 -17.34 5.40
CA GLY A 127 -3.54 -17.86 6.70
C GLY A 127 -4.31 -17.21 7.84
N ALA A 128 -3.62 -16.56 8.78
CA ALA A 128 -4.21 -15.84 9.90
C ALA A 128 -4.50 -14.35 9.60
N ARG A 129 -4.17 -13.87 8.41
CA ARG A 129 -4.22 -12.46 8.01
C ARG A 129 -5.45 -12.21 7.15
N THR A 130 -6.22 -11.17 7.47
CA THR A 130 -7.39 -10.75 6.67
C THR A 130 -7.14 -9.36 6.11
N PHE A 131 -7.31 -9.23 4.80
CA PHE A 131 -7.17 -7.99 4.03
C PHE A 131 -8.55 -7.50 3.62
N THR A 132 -8.87 -6.25 3.94
CA THR A 132 -10.17 -5.63 3.62
C THR A 132 -9.93 -4.30 2.92
N PRO A 133 -10.45 -4.10 1.69
CA PRO A 133 -10.35 -2.83 1.00
C PRO A 133 -11.23 -1.78 1.68
N LEU A 134 -10.67 -0.59 1.86
CA LEU A 134 -11.36 0.57 2.44
C LEU A 134 -11.56 1.65 1.37
N PRO A 135 -12.67 2.42 1.44
CA PRO A 135 -12.94 3.49 0.49
C PRO A 135 -11.92 4.62 0.66
N VAL A 136 -11.37 5.11 -0.44
CA VAL A 136 -10.46 6.27 -0.48
C VAL A 136 -10.88 7.23 -1.59
N ASN A 137 -10.26 8.42 -1.65
CA ASN A 137 -10.55 9.43 -2.67
C ASN A 137 -9.29 9.73 -3.49
N HIS A 138 -9.17 9.04 -4.62
CA HIS A 138 -8.05 9.22 -5.55
C HIS A 138 -8.52 9.48 -6.98
N VAL A 139 -7.60 9.83 -7.90
CA VAL A 139 -7.92 10.18 -9.31
C VAL A 139 -8.27 8.98 -10.17
N VAL A 140 -7.88 7.77 -9.76
CA VAL A 140 -8.17 6.49 -10.41
C VAL A 140 -8.89 5.56 -9.43
N PRO A 141 -9.50 4.44 -9.88
CA PRO A 141 -10.00 3.42 -8.96
C PRO A 141 -8.92 2.99 -7.98
N ALA A 142 -9.20 3.17 -6.68
CA ALA A 142 -8.24 2.93 -5.60
C ALA A 142 -8.94 2.48 -4.32
N CYS A 143 -8.20 1.82 -3.44
CA CYS A 143 -8.63 1.49 -2.09
C CYS A 143 -7.46 1.58 -1.09
N GLY A 144 -7.78 1.91 0.15
CA GLY A 144 -6.89 1.58 1.26
C GLY A 144 -7.01 0.11 1.61
N ILE A 145 -6.05 -0.42 2.38
CA ILE A 145 -6.07 -1.81 2.82
C ILE A 145 -5.99 -1.88 4.34
N GLN A 146 -7.02 -2.45 4.97
CA GLN A 146 -6.94 -2.89 6.35
C GLN A 146 -6.33 -4.30 6.38
N VAL A 147 -5.34 -4.51 7.22
CA VAL A 147 -4.80 -5.84 7.53
C VAL A 147 -5.10 -6.16 8.99
N SER A 148 -5.85 -7.24 9.22
CA SER A 148 -6.25 -7.68 10.56
C SER A 148 -5.61 -9.02 10.90
N VAL A 149 -5.12 -9.16 12.14
CA VAL A 149 -4.60 -10.39 12.70
C VAL A 149 -4.80 -10.41 14.22
N ALA A 150 -5.37 -11.48 14.75
CA ALA A 150 -5.48 -11.73 16.19
C ALA A 150 -6.03 -10.54 17.02
N GLY A 151 -7.06 -9.82 16.51
CA GLY A 151 -7.67 -8.69 17.20
C GLY A 151 -6.83 -7.42 17.20
N SER A 152 -5.96 -7.27 16.23
CA SER A 152 -5.17 -6.06 15.97
C SER A 152 -5.26 -5.74 14.49
N SER A 153 -5.49 -4.46 14.16
CA SER A 153 -5.59 -3.97 12.78
C SER A 153 -4.55 -2.90 12.48
N LEU A 154 -4.01 -2.96 11.26
CA LEU A 154 -3.22 -1.94 10.62
C LEU A 154 -3.97 -1.48 9.36
N VAL A 155 -3.99 -0.18 9.09
CA VAL A 155 -4.49 0.36 7.83
C VAL A 155 -3.36 1.03 7.07
N PHE A 156 -3.24 0.69 5.79
CA PHE A 156 -2.47 1.43 4.80
C PHE A 156 -3.46 2.16 3.87
N SER A 157 -3.34 3.49 3.79
CA SER A 157 -4.29 4.31 3.02
C SER A 157 -4.21 4.08 1.51
N GLY A 158 -3.07 3.59 0.98
CA GLY A 158 -2.76 3.84 -0.42
C GLY A 158 -2.68 5.34 -0.67
N ASP A 159 -2.93 5.77 -1.90
CA ASP A 159 -3.00 7.18 -2.27
C ASP A 159 -4.41 7.72 -2.10
N THR A 160 -4.54 8.87 -1.44
CA THR A 160 -5.83 9.49 -1.11
C THR A 160 -5.69 10.95 -0.72
N THR A 161 -6.76 11.69 -0.87
CA THR A 161 -6.98 12.96 -0.16
C THR A 161 -8.07 12.78 0.88
N SER A 162 -8.48 13.86 1.54
CA SER A 162 -9.57 13.86 2.54
C SER A 162 -10.82 13.19 2.00
N SER A 163 -11.39 12.29 2.79
CA SER A 163 -12.57 11.51 2.43
C SER A 163 -13.36 11.15 3.69
N GLU A 164 -14.61 11.62 3.77
CA GLU A 164 -15.51 11.27 4.86
C GLU A 164 -15.70 9.74 4.96
N ALA A 165 -15.87 9.07 3.81
CA ALA A 165 -16.03 7.63 3.78
C ALA A 165 -14.81 6.87 4.32
N PHE A 166 -13.58 7.36 4.08
CA PHE A 166 -12.37 6.76 4.64
C PHE A 166 -12.27 7.02 6.14
N THR A 167 -12.56 8.25 6.59
CA THR A 167 -12.57 8.60 8.01
C THR A 167 -13.60 7.79 8.80
N GLU A 168 -14.79 7.59 8.25
CA GLU A 168 -15.82 6.73 8.86
C GLU A 168 -15.38 5.26 8.92
N ALA A 169 -14.75 4.75 7.84
CA ALA A 169 -14.22 3.40 7.81
C ALA A 169 -13.13 3.20 8.88
N LEU A 170 -12.19 4.15 9.04
CA LEU A 170 -11.19 4.11 10.11
C LEU A 170 -11.83 4.11 11.50
N ASN A 171 -12.83 4.97 11.72
CA ASN A 171 -13.56 5.07 12.98
C ASN A 171 -14.39 3.82 13.31
N ALA A 172 -14.70 2.99 12.34
CA ALA A 172 -15.41 1.72 12.51
C ALA A 172 -14.48 0.54 12.89
N ILE A 173 -13.16 0.74 12.93
CA ILE A 173 -12.17 -0.30 13.29
C ILE A 173 -11.75 -0.13 14.75
N PRO A 174 -12.34 -0.88 15.70
CA PRO A 174 -12.12 -0.64 17.14
C PRO A 174 -10.72 -1.07 17.62
N ASP A 175 -10.08 -1.97 16.89
CA ASP A 175 -8.76 -2.52 17.18
C ASP A 175 -7.65 -1.95 16.27
N LEU A 176 -7.87 -0.77 15.67
CA LEU A 176 -6.89 -0.08 14.85
C LEU A 176 -5.69 0.35 15.70
N ARG A 177 -4.53 -0.27 15.48
CA ARG A 177 -3.28 0.00 16.18
C ARG A 177 -2.34 0.91 15.40
N HIS A 178 -2.27 0.72 14.07
CA HIS A 178 -1.37 1.46 13.20
C HIS A 178 -2.14 2.00 11.99
N LEU A 179 -1.89 3.26 11.67
CA LEU A 179 -2.36 3.92 10.46
C LEU A 179 -1.13 4.40 9.67
N ILE A 180 -0.92 3.81 8.51
CA ILE A 180 0.05 4.30 7.52
C ILE A 180 -0.75 5.12 6.52
N ILE A 181 -0.53 6.45 6.51
CA ILE A 181 -1.30 7.38 5.69
C ILE A 181 -0.38 8.29 4.88
N GLU A 182 -0.76 8.54 3.63
CA GLU A 182 0.03 9.32 2.71
C GLU A 182 -0.03 10.82 3.00
N THR A 183 1.03 11.53 2.68
CA THR A 183 1.09 12.99 2.53
C THR A 183 2.18 13.33 1.55
N SER A 184 1.80 13.84 0.37
CA SER A 184 2.73 13.93 -0.76
C SER A 184 3.35 15.31 -0.93
N PHE A 185 2.65 16.38 -0.60
CA PHE A 185 3.01 17.75 -0.95
C PHE A 185 3.07 18.65 0.29
N GLU A 186 3.83 19.75 0.20
CA GLU A 186 3.81 20.85 1.18
C GLU A 186 2.51 21.67 1.04
N ASN A 187 2.13 22.41 2.07
CA ASN A 187 0.97 23.32 2.04
C ASN A 187 1.02 24.34 0.90
N ALA A 188 2.21 24.79 0.52
CA ALA A 188 2.40 25.69 -0.62
C ALA A 188 1.96 25.09 -1.96
N LEU A 189 1.82 23.76 -2.05
CA LEU A 189 1.40 23.01 -3.25
C LEU A 189 0.01 22.40 -3.08
N ALA A 190 -0.82 22.92 -2.18
CA ALA A 190 -2.16 22.40 -1.89
C ALA A 190 -3.06 22.29 -3.14
N ASP A 191 -2.97 23.24 -4.08
CA ASP A 191 -3.74 23.18 -5.34
C ASP A 191 -3.36 21.95 -6.19
N ILE A 192 -2.06 21.62 -6.26
CA ILE A 192 -1.55 20.44 -6.97
C ILE A 192 -1.98 19.18 -6.24
N ALA A 193 -1.83 19.15 -4.92
CA ALA A 193 -2.24 18.03 -4.08
C ALA A 193 -3.75 17.75 -4.25
N GLN A 194 -4.58 18.78 -4.22
CA GLN A 194 -6.02 18.64 -4.43
C GLN A 194 -6.36 18.14 -5.85
N ALA A 195 -5.69 18.65 -6.87
CA ALA A 195 -5.93 18.24 -8.26
C ALA A 195 -5.52 16.79 -8.52
N SER A 196 -4.44 16.33 -7.88
CA SER A 196 -3.94 14.95 -7.96
C SER A 196 -4.53 14.03 -6.89
N LYS A 197 -5.39 14.56 -6.00
CA LYS A 197 -6.03 13.84 -4.90
C LYS A 197 -5.03 13.14 -3.96
N HIS A 198 -4.05 13.90 -3.52
CA HIS A 198 -3.15 13.56 -2.44
C HIS A 198 -3.38 14.44 -1.22
N HIS A 199 -2.93 13.99 -0.05
CA HIS A 199 -2.87 14.83 1.13
C HIS A 199 -1.71 15.84 1.08
N TRP A 200 -1.95 16.98 1.72
CA TRP A 200 -0.98 17.95 2.18
C TRP A 200 -1.17 18.17 3.70
N PRO A 201 -0.25 18.79 4.42
CA PRO A 201 -0.29 18.84 5.88
C PRO A 201 -1.60 19.29 6.49
N ASP A 202 -2.19 20.40 6.00
CA ASP A 202 -3.43 20.92 6.56
C ASP A 202 -4.61 19.97 6.30
N SER A 203 -4.70 19.38 5.10
CA SER A 203 -5.78 18.43 4.77
C SER A 203 -5.69 17.14 5.59
N LEU A 204 -4.48 16.66 5.87
CA LEU A 204 -4.31 15.50 6.74
C LEU A 204 -4.63 15.85 8.19
N ALA A 205 -4.23 17.05 8.66
CA ALA A 205 -4.56 17.50 10.00
C ALA A 205 -6.08 17.54 10.23
N GLU A 206 -6.86 18.04 9.27
CA GLU A 206 -8.33 18.00 9.30
C GLU A 206 -8.85 16.56 9.40
N THR A 207 -8.36 15.65 8.55
CA THR A 207 -8.73 14.23 8.60
C THR A 207 -8.43 13.61 9.97
N LEU A 208 -7.27 13.92 10.57
CA LEU A 208 -6.87 13.40 11.86
C LEU A 208 -7.74 13.95 13.02
N GLN A 209 -8.25 15.19 12.92
CA GLN A 209 -9.16 15.77 13.90
C GLN A 209 -10.49 15.02 14.00
N ASP A 210 -10.96 14.46 12.87
CA ASP A 210 -12.21 13.72 12.78
C ASP A 210 -12.09 12.25 13.23
N LEU A 211 -10.87 11.77 13.52
CA LEU A 211 -10.65 10.41 14.03
C LEU A 211 -11.02 10.30 15.53
N ARG A 212 -11.91 9.35 15.79
CA ARG A 212 -12.32 8.97 17.17
C ARG A 212 -11.39 7.90 17.77
N VAL A 213 -10.63 7.19 16.93
CA VAL A 213 -9.60 6.22 17.30
C VAL A 213 -8.23 6.90 17.38
N ARG A 214 -7.29 6.36 18.15
CA ARG A 214 -5.95 6.93 18.33
C ARG A 214 -4.86 5.90 18.03
N PRO A 215 -4.70 5.49 16.75
CA PRO A 215 -3.62 4.60 16.34
C PRO A 215 -2.25 5.31 16.39
N GLU A 216 -1.17 4.53 16.33
CA GLU A 216 0.13 5.07 15.91
C GLU A 216 0.07 5.47 14.43
N VAL A 217 0.45 6.70 14.11
CA VAL A 217 0.36 7.25 12.75
C VAL A 217 1.73 7.35 12.12
N TRP A 218 1.86 6.72 10.95
CA TRP A 218 3.04 6.70 10.11
C TRP A 218 2.76 7.41 8.80
N ILE A 219 3.58 8.41 8.46
CA ILE A 219 3.42 9.21 7.24
C ILE A 219 4.24 8.58 6.13
N THR A 220 3.58 8.29 5.01
CA THR A 220 4.18 7.69 3.82
C THR A 220 4.01 8.58 2.59
N HIS A 221 4.56 8.17 1.47
CA HIS A 221 4.44 8.81 0.14
C HIS A 221 5.01 10.24 0.07
N LEU A 222 5.91 10.59 1.00
CA LEU A 222 6.57 11.89 1.01
C LEU A 222 7.39 12.07 -0.30
N LYS A 223 7.24 13.21 -0.95
CA LYS A 223 8.02 13.51 -2.18
C LYS A 223 9.50 13.68 -1.84
N PRO A 224 10.40 13.03 -2.63
CA PRO A 224 11.84 13.13 -2.40
C PRO A 224 12.35 14.57 -2.39
N GLY A 225 13.11 14.92 -1.35
CA GLY A 225 13.67 16.24 -1.15
C GLY A 225 12.83 17.19 -0.29
N ASN A 226 11.52 16.90 -0.10
CA ASN A 226 10.61 17.74 0.67
C ASN A 226 10.16 17.09 1.98
N GLU A 227 10.67 15.90 2.32
CA GLU A 227 10.20 15.09 3.45
C GLU A 227 10.28 15.86 4.78
N ALA A 228 11.39 16.57 5.01
CA ALA A 228 11.57 17.31 6.25
C ALA A 228 10.62 18.51 6.37
N ALA A 229 10.36 19.22 5.26
CA ALA A 229 9.43 20.34 5.21
C ALA A 229 7.98 19.87 5.45
N ILE A 230 7.53 18.85 4.72
CA ILE A 230 6.19 18.26 4.87
C ILE A 230 5.98 17.79 6.32
N MET A 231 6.94 17.08 6.91
CA MET A 231 6.83 16.61 8.29
C MET A 231 6.85 17.74 9.32
N ALA A 232 7.56 18.84 9.06
CA ALA A 232 7.55 20.01 9.94
C ALA A 232 6.19 20.71 9.92
N GLU A 233 5.60 20.91 8.72
CA GLU A 233 4.27 21.48 8.56
C GLU A 233 3.20 20.59 9.20
N LEU A 234 3.25 19.26 9.00
CA LEU A 234 2.34 18.30 9.61
C LEU A 234 2.35 18.36 11.15
N ARG A 235 3.55 18.38 11.75
CA ARG A 235 3.67 18.44 13.21
C ARG A 235 3.15 19.77 13.75
N ALA A 236 3.25 20.85 12.99
CA ALA A 236 2.67 22.14 13.36
C ALA A 236 1.15 22.15 13.22
N ALA A 237 0.59 21.52 12.18
CA ALA A 237 -0.85 21.46 11.92
C ALA A 237 -1.60 20.49 12.85
N ALA A 238 -0.94 19.40 13.29
CA ALA A 238 -1.53 18.36 14.14
C ALA A 238 -0.68 18.09 15.40
N PRO A 239 -0.49 19.07 16.30
CA PRO A 239 0.43 18.97 17.45
C PRO A 239 0.02 17.90 18.48
N ASP A 240 -1.24 17.52 18.52
CA ASP A 240 -1.77 16.51 19.44
C ASP A 240 -1.52 15.06 18.97
N TRP A 241 -0.90 14.90 17.79
CA TRP A 241 -0.58 13.62 17.21
C TRP A 241 0.92 13.36 17.20
N ASN A 242 1.34 12.14 17.58
CA ASN A 242 2.73 11.71 17.43
C ASN A 242 2.98 11.18 16.01
N LEU A 243 3.20 12.10 15.06
CA LEU A 243 3.38 11.77 13.65
C LEU A 243 4.84 11.39 13.36
N ARG A 244 5.05 10.23 12.79
CA ARG A 244 6.36 9.71 12.41
C ARG A 244 6.42 9.46 10.90
N ALA A 245 7.50 9.87 10.25
CA ALA A 245 7.75 9.46 8.88
C ALA A 245 8.04 7.95 8.83
N LEU A 246 7.44 7.26 7.86
CA LEU A 246 7.76 5.87 7.59
C LEU A 246 9.13 5.79 6.93
N GLU A 247 9.93 4.81 7.29
CA GLU A 247 11.30 4.68 6.78
C GLU A 247 11.47 3.35 6.03
N GLN A 248 12.19 3.39 4.92
CA GLN A 248 12.59 2.19 4.18
C GLN A 248 13.47 1.29 5.06
N GLY A 249 13.19 0.00 5.08
CA GLY A 249 13.84 -0.98 5.93
C GLY A 249 13.21 -1.09 7.33
N GLN A 250 12.30 -0.18 7.70
CA GLN A 250 11.58 -0.27 8.98
C GLN A 250 10.72 -1.53 9.03
N VAL A 251 10.56 -2.04 10.25
CA VAL A 251 9.69 -3.19 10.55
C VAL A 251 8.69 -2.77 11.62
N ILE A 252 7.42 -3.05 11.37
CA ILE A 252 6.32 -2.88 12.33
C ILE A 252 5.81 -4.28 12.67
N ASP A 253 5.95 -4.67 13.94
CA ASP A 253 5.37 -5.91 14.45
C ASP A 253 4.01 -5.62 15.06
N PHE A 254 2.95 -6.34 14.63
CA PHE A 254 1.62 -6.22 15.19
C PHE A 254 0.88 -7.56 15.26
N GLY A 255 -0.13 -7.67 16.17
CA GLY A 255 -0.89 -8.90 16.36
C GLY A 255 -0.20 -9.98 17.19
N SER A 256 1.03 -9.79 17.66
CA SER A 256 1.52 -10.48 18.83
C SER A 256 0.93 -9.73 20.03
N GLY A 257 0.06 -10.38 20.78
CA GLY A 257 -0.51 -9.77 21.98
C GLY A 257 0.59 -9.17 22.83
N ASP A 258 0.54 -7.87 23.02
CA ASP A 258 1.32 -7.18 24.02
C ASP A 258 0.77 -7.67 25.36
N ASN A 259 1.34 -8.77 25.88
CA ASN A 259 1.17 -9.15 27.28
C ASN A 259 1.95 -8.12 28.08
N GLY A 260 1.37 -6.90 28.14
CA GLY A 260 1.82 -5.91 29.08
C GLY A 260 1.74 -6.47 30.49
N VAL A 261 2.92 -6.70 31.07
CA VAL A 261 3.13 -6.92 32.49
C VAL A 261 3.03 -5.58 33.21
#